data_6259dd8ca53afbe35d1065fc126f5c1b
#
_entry.id   6259dd8ca53afbe35d1065fc126f5c1b
#
_cell.length_a   1.000
_cell.length_b   1.000
_cell.length_c   1.000
_cell.angle_alpha   90.00
_cell.angle_beta   90.00
_cell.angle_gamma   90.00
#
_symmetry.space_group_name_H-M   'P 1'
#
loop_
_entity.id
_entity.type
_entity.pdbx_description
1 polymer ?
#
loop_
_entity_poly.entity_id
_entity_poly.type
_entity_poly.pdbx_seq_one_letter_code
_entity_poly.pdbx_strand_id
1 'polypeptide(L)'
;MKDLLEISCGLDVHKEKIVACILTGPLGKPTRSEIREFSTLIPDMIALRNWIVSKNCHHVAMESTGIYWMPIYEILEDAFSGDITLLVVNARHMKNVPGKKTDMRDSEWISTLLRAGLLNGSFIPEKRIREFRDLNRYRKSVIRDITSQKNRIEKFLQSSGFRLSSFISDIFGASGRNIILHLIEHGQIDKTALDSCLKTKTRNRIDEILMSVNGTLSEHQKAFLRILMTHYDSLKKHLAEIETSLEEDMAPFALQVEQLNSIYGISTTASCAIIAEIGIDMKPFKTAEHICSWAGLCPGNNESAGKRKSTSVTKGNPYIKSMLCEIAWVITGKRNTYLSAWYWRIKQKKGAKKAIVAFARKLLVIIYTMLKQGTLFDESCFETRRKHCEQKQLSRYIRELEKHGYHVEAQS
;
A
#
# COMPACT_ATOMS: atom_id res chain seq x y z
N MET A 1 20.05 -25.11 -20.36
CA MET A 1 18.76 -24.97 -19.69
C MET A 1 17.79 -25.99 -20.30
N LYS A 2 16.85 -26.55 -19.51
CA LYS A 2 15.83 -27.45 -20.06
C LYS A 2 14.65 -26.59 -20.52
N ASP A 3 14.28 -26.72 -21.79
CA ASP A 3 13.15 -25.97 -22.35
C ASP A 3 11.81 -26.57 -21.88
N LEU A 4 10.85 -25.71 -21.59
CA LEU A 4 9.49 -26.06 -21.19
C LEU A 4 8.43 -25.60 -22.19
N LEU A 5 8.77 -24.62 -23.06
CA LEU A 5 7.86 -24.02 -24.03
C LEU A 5 8.46 -24.15 -25.46
N GLU A 6 7.64 -24.45 -26.43
CA GLU A 6 8.06 -24.48 -27.84
C GLU A 6 8.11 -23.09 -28.48
N ILE A 7 7.22 -22.19 -28.03
CA ILE A 7 7.13 -20.79 -28.48
C ILE A 7 7.10 -19.87 -27.26
N SER A 8 7.95 -18.86 -27.29
CA SER A 8 7.99 -17.83 -26.23
C SER A 8 8.34 -16.46 -26.81
N CYS A 9 7.83 -15.40 -26.21
CA CYS A 9 8.13 -14.03 -26.59
C CYS A 9 8.72 -13.25 -25.41
N GLY A 10 9.85 -12.58 -25.65
CA GLY A 10 10.46 -11.65 -24.71
C GLY A 10 10.37 -10.22 -25.22
N LEU A 11 9.93 -9.30 -24.36
CA LEU A 11 9.80 -7.88 -24.66
C LEU A 11 10.76 -7.08 -23.79
N ASP A 12 11.64 -6.34 -24.42
CA ASP A 12 12.45 -5.29 -23.78
C ASP A 12 11.79 -3.95 -24.07
N VAL A 13 11.16 -3.37 -23.02
CA VAL A 13 10.27 -2.23 -23.14
C VAL A 13 10.96 -0.98 -22.64
N HIS A 14 11.13 0.00 -23.54
CA HIS A 14 11.67 1.33 -23.25
C HIS A 14 10.59 2.42 -23.43
N LYS A 15 10.97 3.67 -23.17
CA LYS A 15 10.07 4.82 -23.30
C LYS A 15 9.54 5.01 -24.73
N GLU A 16 10.40 4.83 -25.74
CA GLU A 16 10.09 5.19 -27.13
C GLU A 16 10.00 3.96 -28.04
N LYS A 17 10.50 2.81 -27.58
CA LYS A 17 10.55 1.58 -28.38
C LYS A 17 10.37 0.32 -27.57
N ILE A 18 9.92 -0.72 -28.22
CA ILE A 18 9.80 -2.08 -27.73
C ILE A 18 10.60 -2.99 -28.67
N VAL A 19 11.60 -3.68 -28.13
CA VAL A 19 12.30 -4.73 -28.86
C VAL A 19 11.69 -6.07 -28.46
N ALA A 20 11.10 -6.77 -29.42
CA ALA A 20 10.42 -8.03 -29.22
C ALA A 20 11.19 -9.18 -29.88
N CYS A 21 11.35 -10.29 -29.18
CA CYS A 21 11.97 -11.51 -29.70
C CYS A 21 11.03 -12.70 -29.50
N ILE A 22 10.66 -13.36 -30.58
CA ILE A 22 9.96 -14.65 -30.53
C ILE A 22 10.97 -15.77 -30.83
N LEU A 23 11.07 -16.73 -29.90
CA LEU A 23 11.80 -17.97 -30.03
C LEU A 23 10.83 -19.10 -30.40
N THR A 24 11.13 -19.83 -31.44
CA THR A 24 10.32 -20.96 -31.89
C THR A 24 11.21 -22.19 -32.12
N GLY A 25 10.76 -23.35 -31.71
CA GLY A 25 11.47 -24.62 -31.98
C GLY A 25 11.04 -25.72 -30.99
N PRO A 26 11.27 -27.00 -31.37
CA PRO A 26 10.98 -28.14 -30.52
C PRO A 26 11.78 -28.10 -29.20
N LEU A 27 11.27 -28.75 -28.18
CA LEU A 27 11.94 -28.83 -26.88
C LEU A 27 13.30 -29.54 -26.97
N GLY A 28 14.34 -28.91 -26.40
CA GLY A 28 15.69 -29.46 -26.37
C GLY A 28 16.45 -29.41 -27.69
N LYS A 29 15.93 -28.72 -28.69
CA LYS A 29 16.58 -28.52 -30.01
C LYS A 29 16.90 -27.00 -30.21
N PRO A 30 17.81 -26.68 -31.16
CA PRO A 30 18.09 -25.28 -31.50
C PRO A 30 16.81 -24.53 -31.89
N THR A 31 16.72 -23.28 -31.44
CA THR A 31 15.57 -22.43 -31.71
C THR A 31 15.82 -21.47 -32.85
N ARG A 32 14.78 -21.09 -33.55
CA ARG A 32 14.78 -19.97 -34.49
C ARG A 32 14.37 -18.72 -33.74
N SER A 33 15.19 -17.68 -33.81
CA SER A 33 14.94 -16.36 -33.25
C SER A 33 14.40 -15.42 -34.33
N GLU A 34 13.32 -14.72 -34.04
CA GLU A 34 12.79 -13.64 -34.88
C GLU A 34 12.65 -12.39 -34.01
N ILE A 35 13.41 -11.34 -34.37
CA ILE A 35 13.46 -10.08 -33.59
C ILE A 35 12.84 -8.97 -34.43
N ARG A 36 11.95 -8.18 -33.80
CA ARG A 36 11.34 -6.98 -34.39
C ARG A 36 11.39 -5.84 -33.41
N GLU A 37 11.44 -4.62 -33.94
CA GLU A 37 11.36 -3.37 -33.18
C GLU A 37 10.06 -2.66 -33.52
N PHE A 38 9.38 -2.14 -32.47
CA PHE A 38 8.13 -1.42 -32.57
C PHE A 38 8.25 -0.13 -31.77
N SER A 39 7.52 0.92 -32.16
CA SER A 39 7.39 2.10 -31.31
C SER A 39 6.41 1.83 -30.16
N THR A 40 6.38 2.74 -29.17
CA THR A 40 5.40 2.70 -28.05
C THR A 40 4.10 3.41 -28.39
N LEU A 41 3.84 3.71 -29.66
CA LEU A 41 2.56 4.24 -30.11
C LEU A 41 1.52 3.13 -30.22
N ILE A 42 0.26 3.46 -29.95
CA ILE A 42 -0.84 2.49 -29.92
C ILE A 42 -0.92 1.64 -31.21
N PRO A 43 -0.84 2.22 -32.43
CA PRO A 43 -0.87 1.41 -33.65
C PRO A 43 0.23 0.36 -33.73
N ASP A 44 1.46 0.71 -33.32
CA ASP A 44 2.60 -0.20 -33.35
C ASP A 44 2.51 -1.27 -32.26
N MET A 45 1.99 -0.93 -31.08
CA MET A 45 1.71 -1.92 -30.04
C MET A 45 0.61 -2.90 -30.47
N ILE A 46 -0.40 -2.44 -31.22
CA ILE A 46 -1.41 -3.32 -31.85
C ILE A 46 -0.75 -4.19 -32.92
N ALA A 47 0.16 -3.66 -33.74
CA ALA A 47 0.93 -4.43 -34.71
C ALA A 47 1.79 -5.51 -34.03
N LEU A 48 2.43 -5.19 -32.91
CA LEU A 48 3.16 -6.15 -32.06
C LEU A 48 2.24 -7.25 -31.55
N ARG A 49 1.07 -6.93 -31.00
CA ARG A 49 0.07 -7.93 -30.58
C ARG A 49 -0.32 -8.84 -31.75
N ASN A 50 -0.66 -8.26 -32.91
CA ASN A 50 -1.07 -9.02 -34.08
C ASN A 50 0.06 -9.95 -34.58
N TRP A 51 1.31 -9.50 -34.50
CA TRP A 51 2.46 -10.36 -34.82
C TRP A 51 2.60 -11.51 -33.83
N ILE A 52 2.47 -11.30 -32.53
CA ILE A 52 2.49 -12.34 -31.47
C ILE A 52 1.37 -13.36 -31.74
N VAL A 53 0.15 -12.89 -32.02
CA VAL A 53 -1.01 -13.74 -32.36
C VAL A 53 -0.75 -14.54 -33.63
N SER A 54 -0.20 -13.93 -34.69
CA SER A 54 0.12 -14.63 -35.97
C SER A 54 1.14 -15.77 -35.81
N LYS A 55 1.95 -15.71 -34.73
CA LYS A 55 2.92 -16.76 -34.40
C LYS A 55 2.37 -17.77 -33.39
N ASN A 56 1.10 -17.69 -33.03
CA ASN A 56 0.47 -18.53 -31.99
C ASN A 56 1.26 -18.58 -30.69
N CYS A 57 1.80 -17.41 -30.25
CA CYS A 57 2.67 -17.31 -29.11
C CYS A 57 1.87 -16.93 -27.85
N HIS A 58 1.47 -17.89 -27.04
CA HIS A 58 0.66 -17.72 -25.84
C HIS A 58 1.48 -17.35 -24.59
N HIS A 59 2.79 -17.28 -24.68
CA HIS A 59 3.67 -16.99 -23.54
C HIS A 59 4.54 -15.78 -23.82
N VAL A 60 4.32 -14.69 -23.06
CA VAL A 60 5.03 -13.43 -23.21
C VAL A 60 5.60 -13.00 -21.87
N ALA A 61 6.85 -12.58 -21.86
CA ALA A 61 7.47 -11.94 -20.69
C ALA A 61 8.02 -10.57 -21.05
N MET A 62 7.93 -9.61 -20.12
CA MET A 62 8.46 -8.27 -20.28
C MET A 62 9.13 -7.78 -18.99
N GLU A 63 10.12 -6.91 -19.16
CA GLU A 63 10.77 -6.28 -18.00
C GLU A 63 9.90 -5.15 -17.41
N SER A 64 9.82 -5.08 -16.08
CA SER A 64 9.09 -4.04 -15.35
C SER A 64 9.86 -2.72 -15.28
N THR A 65 10.26 -2.15 -16.42
CA THR A 65 10.99 -0.87 -16.46
C THR A 65 10.01 0.29 -16.36
N GLY A 66 10.01 0.98 -15.21
CA GLY A 66 9.14 2.12 -14.95
C GLY A 66 7.66 1.79 -15.10
N ILE A 67 6.95 2.60 -15.90
CA ILE A 67 5.52 2.44 -16.22
C ILE A 67 5.29 1.99 -17.66
N TYR A 68 6.36 1.90 -18.47
CA TYR A 68 6.26 1.74 -19.93
C TYR A 68 5.70 0.38 -20.35
N TRP A 69 5.78 -0.63 -19.50
CA TRP A 69 5.21 -1.95 -19.75
C TRP A 69 3.67 -1.98 -19.64
N MET A 70 3.04 -1.00 -18.94
CA MET A 70 1.59 -1.04 -18.67
C MET A 70 0.74 -0.97 -19.93
N PRO A 71 0.95 -0.05 -20.90
CA PRO A 71 0.11 0.02 -22.09
C PRO A 71 0.19 -1.24 -22.95
N ILE A 72 1.39 -1.80 -23.15
CA ILE A 72 1.52 -3.04 -23.94
C ILE A 72 0.97 -4.25 -23.20
N TYR A 73 1.07 -4.29 -21.86
CA TYR A 73 0.45 -5.33 -21.05
C TYR A 73 -1.08 -5.33 -21.27
N GLU A 74 -1.74 -4.17 -21.19
CA GLU A 74 -3.19 -4.05 -21.39
C GLU A 74 -3.62 -4.47 -22.81
N ILE A 75 -2.86 -4.09 -23.85
CA ILE A 75 -3.14 -4.48 -25.22
C ILE A 75 -2.98 -5.99 -25.43
N LEU A 76 -2.04 -6.63 -24.73
CA LEU A 76 -1.80 -8.06 -24.82
C LEU A 76 -2.75 -8.89 -23.95
N GLU A 77 -3.25 -8.33 -22.85
CA GLU A 77 -4.13 -9.04 -21.90
C GLU A 77 -5.38 -9.59 -22.60
N ASP A 78 -5.93 -8.84 -23.57
CA ASP A 78 -7.09 -9.25 -24.37
C ASP A 78 -6.72 -10.14 -25.56
N ALA A 79 -5.43 -10.43 -25.78
CA ALA A 79 -5.01 -11.32 -26.86
C ALA A 79 -5.46 -12.77 -26.59
N PHE A 80 -5.76 -13.52 -27.64
CA PHE A 80 -6.24 -14.91 -27.54
C PHE A 80 -7.48 -15.07 -26.63
N SER A 81 -8.34 -14.04 -26.54
CA SER A 81 -9.50 -14.02 -25.63
C SER A 81 -9.13 -14.27 -24.16
N GLY A 82 -7.97 -13.78 -23.74
CA GLY A 82 -7.43 -13.94 -22.40
C GLY A 82 -6.62 -15.23 -22.16
N ASP A 83 -6.52 -16.12 -23.14
CA ASP A 83 -5.68 -17.33 -23.06
C ASP A 83 -4.22 -17.01 -23.41
N ILE A 84 -3.63 -16.11 -22.63
CA ILE A 84 -2.23 -15.70 -22.76
C ILE A 84 -1.57 -15.64 -21.38
N THR A 85 -0.36 -16.16 -21.28
CA THR A 85 0.47 -16.02 -20.09
C THR A 85 1.35 -14.79 -20.22
N LEU A 86 1.04 -13.73 -19.48
CA LEU A 86 1.82 -12.49 -19.43
C LEU A 86 2.62 -12.41 -18.13
N LEU A 87 3.93 -12.35 -18.24
CA LEU A 87 4.83 -12.19 -17.09
C LEU A 87 5.51 -10.83 -17.14
N VAL A 88 5.27 -10.00 -16.13
CA VAL A 88 6.05 -8.78 -15.88
C VAL A 88 7.13 -9.11 -14.87
N VAL A 89 8.40 -9.03 -15.26
CA VAL A 89 9.53 -9.53 -14.49
C VAL A 89 10.42 -8.40 -14.00
N ASN A 90 10.85 -8.49 -12.75
CA ASN A 90 11.78 -7.51 -12.20
C ASN A 90 13.20 -7.73 -12.73
N ALA A 91 13.84 -6.67 -13.27
CA ALA A 91 15.21 -6.68 -13.77
C ALA A 91 16.25 -7.34 -12.84
N ARG A 92 16.08 -7.18 -11.51
CA ARG A 92 16.99 -7.80 -10.53
C ARG A 92 16.90 -9.32 -10.52
N HIS A 93 15.73 -9.89 -10.75
CA HIS A 93 15.57 -11.34 -10.82
C HIS A 93 16.27 -11.90 -12.06
N MET A 94 16.16 -11.21 -13.20
CA MET A 94 16.82 -11.63 -14.43
C MET A 94 18.36 -11.55 -14.35
N LYS A 95 18.90 -10.51 -13.69
CA LYS A 95 20.34 -10.34 -13.49
C LYS A 95 20.97 -11.41 -12.58
N ASN A 96 20.20 -12.03 -11.73
CA ASN A 96 20.66 -13.06 -10.79
C ASN A 96 20.61 -14.48 -11.37
N VAL A 97 20.07 -14.68 -12.57
CA VAL A 97 20.05 -15.99 -13.22
C VAL A 97 21.42 -16.25 -13.84
N PRO A 98 22.12 -17.35 -13.46
CA PRO A 98 23.41 -17.70 -14.03
C PRO A 98 23.29 -17.98 -15.53
N GLY A 99 24.08 -17.32 -16.34
CA GLY A 99 24.13 -17.53 -17.79
C GLY A 99 24.97 -16.46 -18.48
N LYS A 100 25.57 -16.78 -19.61
CA LYS A 100 26.33 -15.81 -20.40
C LYS A 100 25.37 -14.87 -21.11
N LYS A 101 25.34 -13.61 -20.73
CA LYS A 101 24.63 -12.51 -21.40
C LYS A 101 25.47 -11.85 -22.51
N THR A 102 26.55 -12.49 -22.96
CA THR A 102 27.41 -11.93 -23.98
C THR A 102 26.72 -12.01 -25.34
N ASP A 103 26.52 -10.87 -25.99
CA ASP A 103 26.05 -10.66 -27.36
C ASP A 103 24.57 -10.97 -27.64
N MET A 104 23.77 -11.41 -26.65
CA MET A 104 22.31 -11.55 -26.81
C MET A 104 21.59 -10.24 -26.51
N ARG A 105 20.62 -9.88 -27.35
CA ARG A 105 19.70 -8.78 -27.07
C ARG A 105 18.86 -9.08 -25.82
N ASP A 106 18.53 -8.06 -25.05
CA ASP A 106 17.79 -8.26 -23.79
C ASP A 106 16.44 -8.95 -23.98
N SER A 107 15.73 -8.67 -25.08
CA SER A 107 14.48 -9.35 -25.45
C SER A 107 14.66 -10.85 -25.72
N GLU A 108 15.74 -11.24 -26.39
CA GLU A 108 16.07 -12.65 -26.65
C GLU A 108 16.41 -13.40 -25.38
N TRP A 109 17.15 -12.76 -24.47
CA TRP A 109 17.44 -13.29 -23.13
C TRP A 109 16.17 -13.49 -22.30
N ILE A 110 15.26 -12.51 -22.30
CA ILE A 110 13.95 -12.63 -21.63
C ILE A 110 13.17 -13.82 -22.18
N SER A 111 13.11 -13.96 -23.53
CA SER A 111 12.42 -15.07 -24.17
C SER A 111 13.06 -16.43 -23.84
N THR A 112 14.39 -16.50 -23.78
CA THR A 112 15.14 -17.71 -23.40
C THR A 112 14.85 -18.13 -21.97
N LEU A 113 14.85 -17.18 -21.04
CA LEU A 113 14.53 -17.45 -19.64
C LEU A 113 13.06 -17.87 -19.46
N LEU A 114 12.14 -17.24 -20.20
CA LEU A 114 10.73 -17.62 -20.20
C LEU A 114 10.56 -19.05 -20.70
N ARG A 115 11.17 -19.39 -21.85
CA ARG A 115 11.17 -20.72 -22.43
C ARG A 115 11.65 -21.80 -21.46
N ALA A 116 12.66 -21.49 -20.66
CA ALA A 116 13.23 -22.39 -19.66
C ALA A 116 12.43 -22.41 -18.33
N GLY A 117 11.37 -21.63 -18.18
CA GLY A 117 10.57 -21.56 -16.95
C GLY A 117 11.32 -20.94 -15.76
N LEU A 118 12.35 -20.12 -16.01
CA LEU A 118 13.21 -19.51 -15.00
C LEU A 118 12.73 -18.12 -14.54
N LEU A 119 11.65 -17.60 -15.15
CA LEU A 119 11.09 -16.31 -14.81
C LEU A 119 9.98 -16.44 -13.76
N ASN A 120 10.04 -15.58 -12.76
CA ASN A 120 8.96 -15.39 -11.80
C ASN A 120 8.31 -14.03 -12.09
N GLY A 121 7.04 -14.05 -12.47
CA GLY A 121 6.25 -12.84 -12.73
C GLY A 121 5.94 -12.07 -11.46
N SER A 122 5.87 -10.75 -11.58
CA SER A 122 5.30 -9.88 -10.56
C SER A 122 3.79 -10.07 -10.51
N PHE A 123 3.19 -9.89 -9.33
CA PHE A 123 1.74 -9.89 -9.21
C PHE A 123 1.14 -8.65 -9.87
N ILE A 124 0.36 -8.87 -10.91
CA ILE A 124 -0.45 -7.86 -11.60
C ILE A 124 -1.92 -8.27 -11.38
N PRO A 125 -2.73 -7.46 -10.71
CA PRO A 125 -4.15 -7.78 -10.53
C PRO A 125 -4.94 -7.56 -11.81
N GLU A 126 -6.16 -8.08 -11.82
CA GLU A 126 -7.15 -7.87 -12.88
C GLU A 126 -7.36 -6.38 -13.18
N LYS A 127 -7.74 -6.03 -14.40
CA LYS A 127 -7.89 -4.65 -14.89
C LYS A 127 -8.72 -3.80 -13.95
N ARG A 128 -9.89 -4.28 -13.53
CA ARG A 128 -10.78 -3.58 -12.60
C ARG A 128 -10.08 -3.23 -11.27
N ILE A 129 -9.31 -4.17 -10.72
CA ILE A 129 -8.55 -3.93 -9.47
C ILE A 129 -7.39 -2.95 -9.72
N ARG A 130 -6.79 -2.92 -10.93
CA ARG A 130 -5.76 -1.93 -11.27
C ARG A 130 -6.34 -0.51 -11.30
N GLU A 131 -7.47 -0.31 -11.97
CA GLU A 131 -8.19 0.98 -12.03
C GLU A 131 -8.57 1.46 -10.61
N PHE A 132 -9.18 0.59 -9.83
CA PHE A 132 -9.50 0.85 -8.43
C PHE A 132 -8.25 1.18 -7.57
N ARG A 133 -7.13 0.48 -7.80
CA ARG A 133 -5.85 0.73 -7.14
C ARG A 133 -5.31 2.13 -7.45
N ASP A 134 -5.36 2.55 -8.70
CA ASP A 134 -4.84 3.85 -9.13
C ASP A 134 -5.64 4.98 -8.49
N LEU A 135 -6.97 4.88 -8.47
CA LEU A 135 -7.84 5.84 -7.82
C LEU A 135 -7.59 5.89 -6.29
N ASN A 136 -7.46 4.74 -5.64
CA ASN A 136 -7.18 4.67 -4.20
C ASN A 136 -5.80 5.23 -3.83
N ARG A 137 -4.79 5.01 -4.66
CA ARG A 137 -3.46 5.61 -4.48
C ARG A 137 -3.48 7.11 -4.70
N TYR A 138 -4.24 7.57 -5.67
CA TYR A 138 -4.43 9.00 -5.94
C TYR A 138 -5.15 9.67 -4.77
N ARG A 139 -6.20 9.05 -4.21
CA ARG A 139 -6.83 9.52 -2.97
C ARG A 139 -5.80 9.76 -1.85
N LYS A 140 -4.88 8.82 -1.65
CA LYS A 140 -3.81 8.97 -0.64
C LYS A 140 -2.88 10.15 -0.93
N SER A 141 -2.62 10.45 -2.20
CA SER A 141 -1.86 11.64 -2.62
C SER A 141 -2.61 12.92 -2.27
N VAL A 142 -3.89 13.02 -2.65
CA VAL A 142 -4.74 14.19 -2.37
C VAL A 142 -4.83 14.47 -0.86
N ILE A 143 -4.93 13.43 -0.01
CA ILE A 143 -4.90 13.59 1.45
C ILE A 143 -3.57 14.22 1.93
N ARG A 144 -2.43 13.85 1.33
CA ARG A 144 -1.13 14.47 1.64
C ARG A 144 -1.08 15.92 1.19
N ASP A 145 -1.66 16.24 0.03
CA ASP A 145 -1.74 17.60 -0.48
C ASP A 145 -2.61 18.48 0.41
N ILE A 146 -3.76 17.97 0.88
CA ILE A 146 -4.60 18.62 1.89
C ILE A 146 -3.80 18.90 3.16
N THR A 147 -3.05 17.91 3.66
CA THR A 147 -2.21 18.09 4.86
C THR A 147 -1.13 19.13 4.66
N SER A 148 -0.48 19.11 3.49
CA SER A 148 0.53 20.11 3.11
C SER A 148 -0.08 21.50 3.03
N GLN A 149 -1.29 21.62 2.48
CA GLN A 149 -2.00 22.89 2.38
C GLN A 149 -2.44 23.42 3.75
N LYS A 150 -2.93 22.55 4.64
CA LYS A 150 -3.20 22.90 6.05
C LYS A 150 -1.96 23.50 6.73
N ASN A 151 -0.82 22.84 6.58
CA ASN A 151 0.44 23.33 7.16
C ASN A 151 0.87 24.67 6.58
N ARG A 152 0.63 24.94 5.28
CA ARG A 152 0.91 26.23 4.65
C ARG A 152 0.05 27.35 5.24
N ILE A 153 -1.26 27.10 5.40
CA ILE A 153 -2.20 28.06 5.99
C ILE A 153 -1.81 28.35 7.43
N GLU A 154 -1.55 27.33 8.23
CA GLU A 154 -1.13 27.48 9.62
C GLU A 154 0.18 28.28 9.73
N LYS A 155 1.20 27.93 8.93
CA LYS A 155 2.46 28.67 8.87
C LYS A 155 2.25 30.14 8.51
N PHE A 156 1.38 30.40 7.55
CA PHE A 156 1.06 31.77 7.14
C PHE A 156 0.40 32.55 8.28
N LEU A 157 -0.61 31.99 8.95
CA LEU A 157 -1.26 32.62 10.10
C LEU A 157 -0.25 32.92 11.20
N GLN A 158 0.60 31.96 11.56
CA GLN A 158 1.63 32.14 12.59
C GLN A 158 2.66 33.22 12.20
N SER A 159 3.10 33.26 10.93
CA SER A 159 4.02 34.29 10.46
C SER A 159 3.40 35.70 10.40
N SER A 160 2.07 35.77 10.33
CA SER A 160 1.30 37.01 10.41
C SER A 160 0.91 37.40 11.85
N GLY A 161 1.39 36.65 12.87
CA GLY A 161 1.14 36.94 14.28
C GLY A 161 -0.10 36.25 14.87
N PHE A 162 -0.86 35.48 14.06
CA PHE A 162 -2.06 34.77 14.50
C PHE A 162 -1.72 33.36 14.99
N ARG A 163 -1.97 33.05 16.29
CA ARG A 163 -1.64 31.75 16.90
C ARG A 163 -2.87 30.91 17.20
N LEU A 164 -3.77 30.80 16.23
CA LEU A 164 -5.06 30.12 16.38
C LEU A 164 -4.95 28.66 16.82
N SER A 165 -3.98 27.90 16.30
CA SER A 165 -3.74 26.50 16.64
C SER A 165 -3.28 26.25 18.09
N SER A 166 -2.83 27.27 18.80
CA SER A 166 -2.49 27.13 20.23
C SER A 166 -3.73 27.00 21.13
N PHE A 167 -4.89 27.45 20.65
CA PHE A 167 -6.13 27.50 21.43
C PHE A 167 -7.28 26.71 20.81
N ILE A 168 -7.23 26.45 19.51
CA ILE A 168 -8.21 25.64 18.76
C ILE A 168 -7.50 24.42 18.19
N SER A 169 -7.91 23.23 18.60
CA SER A 169 -7.28 21.95 18.19
C SER A 169 -7.39 21.67 16.70
N ASP A 170 -8.45 22.09 16.04
CA ASP A 170 -8.63 22.00 14.58
C ASP A 170 -9.08 23.35 14.02
N ILE A 171 -8.11 24.10 13.49
CA ILE A 171 -8.37 25.42 12.87
C ILE A 171 -9.15 25.31 11.55
N PHE A 172 -9.30 24.12 10.99
CA PHE A 172 -10.10 23.84 9.78
C PHE A 172 -11.49 23.28 10.13
N GLY A 173 -11.77 23.03 11.39
CA GLY A 173 -13.10 22.73 11.92
C GLY A 173 -13.99 24.00 11.92
N ALA A 174 -15.27 23.83 12.28
CA ALA A 174 -16.29 24.88 12.12
C ALA A 174 -15.88 26.23 12.72
N SER A 175 -15.44 26.27 13.99
CA SER A 175 -15.04 27.53 14.65
C SER A 175 -13.80 28.15 14.03
N GLY A 176 -12.73 27.38 13.83
CA GLY A 176 -11.48 27.88 13.26
C GLY A 176 -11.66 28.38 11.82
N ARG A 177 -12.43 27.62 11.01
CA ARG A 177 -12.76 28.04 9.65
C ARG A 177 -13.56 29.33 9.60
N ASN A 178 -14.56 29.52 10.47
CA ASN A 178 -15.32 30.76 10.54
C ASN A 178 -14.43 31.96 10.88
N ILE A 179 -13.51 31.80 11.83
CA ILE A 179 -12.53 32.85 12.18
C ILE A 179 -11.63 33.18 10.98
N ILE A 180 -11.08 32.17 10.28
CA ILE A 180 -10.24 32.38 9.11
C ILE A 180 -10.99 33.13 8.01
N LEU A 181 -12.24 32.74 7.73
CA LEU A 181 -13.08 33.42 6.74
C LEU A 181 -13.38 34.86 7.13
N HIS A 182 -13.68 35.13 8.40
CA HIS A 182 -13.87 36.49 8.91
C HIS A 182 -12.61 37.34 8.75
N LEU A 183 -11.43 36.78 9.06
CA LEU A 183 -10.14 37.46 8.87
C LEU A 183 -9.84 37.75 7.40
N ILE A 184 -10.23 36.87 6.47
CA ILE A 184 -10.11 37.09 5.02
C ILE A 184 -10.97 38.27 4.56
N GLU A 185 -12.14 38.45 5.18
CA GLU A 185 -13.10 39.50 4.79
C GLU A 185 -12.74 40.83 5.42
N HIS A 186 -12.55 40.87 6.73
CA HIS A 186 -12.43 42.08 7.52
C HIS A 186 -10.99 42.42 7.94
N GLY A 187 -10.06 41.47 7.87
CA GLY A 187 -8.64 41.66 8.25
C GLY A 187 -8.39 41.61 9.76
N GLN A 188 -9.40 41.78 10.58
CA GLN A 188 -9.36 41.77 12.04
C GLN A 188 -10.64 41.19 12.60
N ILE A 189 -10.66 40.83 13.88
CA ILE A 189 -11.85 40.27 14.54
C ILE A 189 -11.98 40.86 15.93
N ASP A 190 -13.15 41.38 16.28
CA ASP A 190 -13.50 41.81 17.62
C ASP A 190 -14.16 40.68 18.43
N LYS A 191 -14.43 40.93 19.72
CA LYS A 191 -15.02 39.92 20.62
C LYS A 191 -16.41 39.49 20.17
N THR A 192 -17.22 40.38 19.61
CA THR A 192 -18.57 40.13 19.20
C THR A 192 -18.61 39.23 17.95
N ALA A 193 -17.82 39.57 16.96
CA ALA A 193 -17.63 38.75 15.76
C ALA A 193 -17.00 37.39 16.11
N LEU A 194 -16.02 37.36 17.01
CA LEU A 194 -15.42 36.12 17.45
C LEU A 194 -16.44 35.20 18.12
N ASP A 195 -17.31 35.73 19.02
CA ASP A 195 -18.34 34.94 19.67
C ASP A 195 -19.29 34.28 18.66
N SER A 196 -19.66 35.01 17.58
CA SER A 196 -20.47 34.46 16.49
C SER A 196 -19.79 33.32 15.73
N CYS A 197 -18.48 33.36 15.60
CA CYS A 197 -17.68 32.32 14.92
C CYS A 197 -17.53 31.04 15.75
N LEU A 198 -17.62 31.13 17.07
CA LEU A 198 -17.34 30.02 17.99
C LEU A 198 -18.54 29.10 18.21
N LYS A 199 -18.27 27.79 18.28
CA LYS A 199 -19.19 26.77 18.76
C LYS A 199 -19.10 26.63 20.28
N THR A 200 -20.16 26.09 20.90
CA THR A 200 -20.36 26.01 22.37
C THR A 200 -19.11 25.57 23.15
N LYS A 201 -18.39 24.56 22.69
CA LYS A 201 -17.20 24.05 23.40
C LYS A 201 -16.00 25.01 23.41
N THR A 202 -15.90 25.89 22.42
CA THR A 202 -14.77 26.83 22.27
C THR A 202 -15.08 28.19 22.90
N ARG A 203 -16.35 28.51 23.18
CA ARG A 203 -16.78 29.78 23.78
C ARG A 203 -16.16 30.02 25.18
N ASN A 204 -15.98 28.97 25.96
CA ASN A 204 -15.42 29.09 27.32
C ASN A 204 -13.98 29.66 27.33
N ARG A 205 -13.33 29.73 26.18
CA ARG A 205 -11.95 30.24 26.01
C ARG A 205 -11.89 31.46 25.07
N ILE A 206 -13.00 32.21 24.96
CA ILE A 206 -13.11 33.32 24.00
C ILE A 206 -12.03 34.38 24.18
N ASP A 207 -11.69 34.73 25.45
CA ASP A 207 -10.69 35.77 25.71
C ASP A 207 -9.27 35.33 25.35
N GLU A 208 -8.93 34.03 25.57
CA GLU A 208 -7.65 33.47 25.13
C GLU A 208 -7.56 33.40 23.59
N ILE A 209 -8.65 33.02 22.94
CA ILE A 209 -8.71 32.97 21.48
C ILE A 209 -8.61 34.37 20.90
N LEU A 210 -9.31 35.36 21.48
CA LEU A 210 -9.23 36.77 21.07
C LEU A 210 -7.80 37.28 21.13
N MET A 211 -7.08 37.00 22.20
CA MET A 211 -5.66 37.36 22.31
C MET A 211 -4.80 36.71 21.21
N SER A 212 -5.14 35.49 20.82
CA SER A 212 -4.38 34.75 19.77
C SER A 212 -4.60 35.27 18.36
N VAL A 213 -5.66 36.05 18.15
CA VAL A 213 -6.07 36.64 16.86
C VAL A 213 -6.14 38.16 16.91
N ASN A 214 -5.58 38.76 17.94
CA ASN A 214 -5.53 40.22 18.13
C ASN A 214 -4.44 40.86 17.22
N GLY A 215 -4.78 41.01 15.96
CA GLY A 215 -3.91 41.57 14.93
C GLY A 215 -4.71 42.02 13.73
N THR A 216 -4.05 42.64 12.77
CA THR A 216 -4.69 43.12 11.54
C THR A 216 -3.92 42.57 10.35
N LEU A 217 -4.63 41.92 9.42
CA LEU A 217 -4.09 41.47 8.14
C LEU A 217 -4.13 42.62 7.14
N SER A 218 -3.03 42.85 6.45
CA SER A 218 -3.01 43.78 5.28
C SER A 218 -3.86 43.24 4.14
N GLU A 219 -4.24 44.07 3.19
CA GLU A 219 -4.99 43.66 1.98
C GLU A 219 -4.26 42.55 1.20
N HIS A 220 -2.93 42.64 1.11
CA HIS A 220 -2.10 41.61 0.49
C HIS A 220 -2.20 40.28 1.27
N GLN A 221 -2.14 40.30 2.59
CA GLN A 221 -2.25 39.11 3.44
C GLN A 221 -3.64 38.46 3.37
N LYS A 222 -4.71 39.30 3.33
CA LYS A 222 -6.08 38.81 3.11
C LYS A 222 -6.22 38.12 1.75
N ALA A 223 -5.72 38.72 0.69
CA ALA A 223 -5.75 38.18 -0.66
C ALA A 223 -4.99 36.85 -0.72
N PHE A 224 -3.80 36.78 -0.09
CA PHE A 224 -3.01 35.55 -0.07
C PHE A 224 -3.67 34.44 0.76
N LEU A 225 -4.21 34.76 1.94
CA LEU A 225 -4.94 33.79 2.75
C LEU A 225 -6.19 33.25 2.01
N ARG A 226 -6.89 34.10 1.26
CA ARG A 226 -8.02 33.71 0.40
C ARG A 226 -7.59 32.69 -0.64
N ILE A 227 -6.46 32.91 -1.34
CA ILE A 227 -5.91 31.97 -2.32
C ILE A 227 -5.61 30.63 -1.66
N LEU A 228 -4.96 30.64 -0.50
CA LEU A 228 -4.64 29.41 0.23
C LEU A 228 -5.89 28.64 0.65
N MET A 229 -6.94 29.31 1.14
CA MET A 229 -8.20 28.70 1.54
C MET A 229 -8.99 28.16 0.34
N THR A 230 -9.04 28.90 -0.77
CA THR A 230 -9.69 28.44 -2.02
C THR A 230 -9.04 27.14 -2.51
N HIS A 231 -7.72 27.06 -2.49
CA HIS A 231 -7.02 25.83 -2.86
C HIS A 231 -7.33 24.68 -1.91
N TYR A 232 -7.37 24.93 -0.59
CA TYR A 232 -7.76 23.92 0.39
C TYR A 232 -9.17 23.37 0.12
N ASP A 233 -10.12 24.26 -0.16
CA ASP A 233 -11.52 23.88 -0.45
C ASP A 233 -11.64 23.09 -1.76
N SER A 234 -10.88 23.48 -2.79
CA SER A 234 -10.80 22.72 -4.04
C SER A 234 -10.29 21.29 -3.81
N LEU A 235 -9.22 21.12 -3.03
CA LEU A 235 -8.70 19.80 -2.69
C LEU A 235 -9.71 18.97 -1.90
N LYS A 236 -10.47 19.58 -0.98
CA LYS A 236 -11.52 18.91 -0.22
C LYS A 236 -12.68 18.43 -1.10
N LYS A 237 -13.10 19.28 -2.05
CA LYS A 237 -14.12 18.92 -3.04
C LYS A 237 -13.64 17.76 -3.91
N HIS A 238 -12.43 17.85 -4.41
CA HIS A 238 -11.81 16.81 -5.23
C HIS A 238 -11.69 15.47 -4.47
N LEU A 239 -11.32 15.51 -3.18
CA LEU A 239 -11.31 14.31 -2.35
C LEU A 239 -12.70 13.66 -2.24
N ALA A 240 -13.75 14.47 -2.07
CA ALA A 240 -15.13 13.95 -1.99
C ALA A 240 -15.56 13.27 -3.30
N GLU A 241 -15.21 13.85 -4.45
CA GLU A 241 -15.47 13.24 -5.78
C GLU A 241 -14.78 11.89 -5.93
N ILE A 242 -13.50 11.79 -5.50
CA ILE A 242 -12.75 10.52 -5.50
C ILE A 242 -13.40 9.49 -4.57
N GLU A 243 -13.84 9.92 -3.39
CA GLU A 243 -14.47 9.03 -2.40
C GLU A 243 -15.79 8.46 -2.90
N THR A 244 -16.60 9.25 -3.61
CA THR A 244 -17.82 8.79 -4.27
C THR A 244 -17.51 7.73 -5.34
N SER A 245 -16.55 7.98 -6.23
CA SER A 245 -16.15 7.00 -7.24
C SER A 245 -15.60 5.70 -6.62
N LEU A 246 -14.86 5.79 -5.53
CA LEU A 246 -14.36 4.61 -4.81
C LEU A 246 -15.49 3.80 -4.15
N GLU A 247 -16.56 4.44 -3.67
CA GLU A 247 -17.71 3.75 -3.11
C GLU A 247 -18.46 2.95 -4.20
N GLU A 248 -18.63 3.51 -5.39
CA GLU A 248 -19.22 2.81 -6.55
C GLU A 248 -18.37 1.61 -6.97
N ASP A 249 -17.05 1.77 -7.07
CA ASP A 249 -16.11 0.69 -7.42
C ASP A 249 -16.09 -0.43 -6.38
N MET A 250 -16.37 -0.11 -5.12
CA MET A 250 -16.37 -1.07 -4.01
C MET A 250 -17.64 -1.91 -3.90
N ALA A 251 -18.75 -1.49 -4.47
CA ALA A 251 -20.02 -2.17 -4.34
C ALA A 251 -19.99 -3.69 -4.64
N PRO A 252 -19.25 -4.17 -5.66
CA PRO A 252 -19.13 -5.61 -5.94
C PRO A 252 -18.33 -6.40 -4.91
N PHE A 253 -17.57 -5.73 -4.04
CA PHE A 253 -16.68 -6.34 -3.04
C PHE A 253 -17.25 -6.27 -1.63
N ALA A 254 -18.56 -5.99 -1.48
CA ALA A 254 -19.22 -5.79 -0.18
C ALA A 254 -18.97 -6.94 0.80
N LEU A 255 -19.02 -8.19 0.35
CA LEU A 255 -18.75 -9.37 1.18
C LEU A 255 -17.32 -9.38 1.70
N GLN A 256 -16.32 -9.07 0.86
CA GLN A 256 -14.92 -9.04 1.26
C GLN A 256 -14.63 -7.85 2.17
N VAL A 257 -15.33 -6.73 1.99
CA VAL A 257 -15.28 -5.59 2.92
C VAL A 257 -15.81 -6.00 4.29
N GLU A 258 -16.95 -6.69 4.37
CA GLU A 258 -17.50 -7.20 5.62
C GLU A 258 -16.51 -8.16 6.31
N GLN A 259 -15.94 -9.09 5.54
CA GLN A 259 -14.91 -10.00 6.04
C GLN A 259 -13.74 -9.23 6.67
N LEU A 260 -13.17 -8.26 5.97
CA LEU A 260 -12.04 -7.49 6.48
C LEU A 260 -12.43 -6.61 7.68
N ASN A 261 -13.62 -6.01 7.67
CA ASN A 261 -14.14 -5.18 8.77
C ASN A 261 -14.41 -6.00 10.05
N SER A 262 -14.54 -7.33 9.96
CA SER A 262 -14.66 -8.20 11.13
C SER A 262 -13.38 -8.20 11.99
N ILE A 263 -12.24 -7.80 11.42
CA ILE A 263 -11.00 -7.57 12.19
C ILE A 263 -11.10 -6.19 12.84
N TYR A 264 -11.09 -6.14 14.16
CA TYR A 264 -11.04 -4.87 14.88
C TYR A 264 -9.89 -3.98 14.39
N GLY A 265 -10.19 -2.71 14.10
CA GLY A 265 -9.23 -1.72 13.64
C GLY A 265 -9.07 -1.65 12.11
N ILE A 266 -9.78 -2.47 11.35
CA ILE A 266 -9.94 -2.32 9.91
C ILE A 266 -11.27 -1.61 9.65
N SER A 267 -11.20 -0.41 9.10
CA SER A 267 -12.37 0.35 8.63
C SER A 267 -12.69 0.02 7.17
N THR A 268 -13.88 0.38 6.71
CA THR A 268 -14.27 0.25 5.30
C THR A 268 -13.24 0.86 4.35
N THR A 269 -12.74 2.06 4.65
CA THR A 269 -11.66 2.69 3.86
C THR A 269 -10.38 1.86 3.83
N ALA A 270 -10.01 1.24 4.96
CA ALA A 270 -8.84 0.37 5.02
C ALA A 270 -9.07 -0.94 4.24
N SER A 271 -10.27 -1.51 4.30
CA SER A 271 -10.67 -2.68 3.50
C SER A 271 -10.59 -2.39 2.01
N CYS A 272 -11.12 -1.23 1.56
CA CYS A 272 -10.99 -0.75 0.18
C CYS A 272 -9.54 -0.73 -0.27
N ALA A 273 -8.68 -0.14 0.53
CA ALA A 273 -7.28 -0.01 0.18
C ALA A 273 -6.51 -1.34 0.22
N ILE A 274 -6.90 -2.29 1.07
CA ILE A 274 -6.35 -3.65 1.06
C ILE A 274 -6.77 -4.35 -0.23
N ILE A 275 -8.06 -4.34 -0.57
CA ILE A 275 -8.59 -4.97 -1.79
C ILE A 275 -7.95 -4.35 -3.04
N ALA A 276 -7.80 -3.04 -3.09
CA ALA A 276 -7.13 -2.33 -4.18
C ALA A 276 -5.69 -2.83 -4.40
N GLU A 277 -4.96 -3.18 -3.34
CA GLU A 277 -3.56 -3.62 -3.45
C GLU A 277 -3.40 -5.12 -3.71
N ILE A 278 -4.20 -5.98 -3.10
CA ILE A 278 -4.00 -7.44 -3.20
C ILE A 278 -5.08 -8.16 -4.01
N GLY A 279 -6.18 -7.46 -4.37
CA GLY A 279 -7.36 -8.10 -4.96
C GLY A 279 -8.12 -8.96 -3.97
N ILE A 280 -9.05 -9.74 -4.48
CA ILE A 280 -9.86 -10.70 -3.71
C ILE A 280 -9.49 -12.15 -4.01
N ASP A 281 -8.95 -12.44 -5.20
CA ASP A 281 -8.47 -13.77 -5.56
C ASP A 281 -7.06 -14.01 -5.02
N MET A 282 -6.93 -15.02 -4.17
CA MET A 282 -5.65 -15.39 -3.56
C MET A 282 -4.87 -16.44 -4.37
N LYS A 283 -5.39 -16.92 -5.50
CA LYS A 283 -4.71 -17.91 -6.37
C LYS A 283 -3.34 -17.45 -6.87
N PRO A 284 -3.12 -16.16 -7.22
CA PRO A 284 -1.80 -15.69 -7.65
C PRO A 284 -0.71 -15.85 -6.58
N PHE A 285 -1.12 -15.90 -5.31
CA PHE A 285 -0.21 -16.14 -4.19
C PHE A 285 -0.32 -17.58 -3.71
N LYS A 286 0.64 -18.43 -4.07
CA LYS A 286 0.64 -19.86 -3.72
C LYS A 286 0.51 -20.09 -2.20
N THR A 287 1.16 -19.26 -1.39
CA THR A 287 1.12 -19.30 0.08
C THR A 287 1.05 -17.91 0.70
N ALA A 288 0.72 -17.86 2.00
CA ALA A 288 0.75 -16.63 2.77
C ALA A 288 2.16 -16.00 2.86
N GLU A 289 3.21 -16.80 2.76
CA GLU A 289 4.60 -16.32 2.73
C GLU A 289 4.89 -15.56 1.43
N HIS A 290 4.34 -16.01 0.30
CA HIS A 290 4.50 -15.33 -0.99
C HIS A 290 3.89 -13.92 -0.97
N ILE A 291 2.67 -13.76 -0.49
CA ILE A 291 2.05 -12.42 -0.38
C ILE A 291 2.80 -11.54 0.64
N CYS A 292 3.29 -12.12 1.75
CA CYS A 292 4.10 -11.37 2.73
C CYS A 292 5.45 -10.92 2.15
N SER A 293 6.07 -11.73 1.30
CA SER A 293 7.29 -11.38 0.58
C SER A 293 7.05 -10.27 -0.44
N TRP A 294 5.98 -10.40 -1.22
CA TRP A 294 5.55 -9.38 -2.18
C TRP A 294 5.24 -8.03 -1.49
N ALA A 295 4.60 -8.06 -0.33
CA ALA A 295 4.31 -6.88 0.48
C ALA A 295 5.56 -6.27 1.15
N GLY A 296 6.73 -6.91 1.09
CA GLY A 296 7.96 -6.46 1.76
C GLY A 296 7.88 -6.54 3.28
N LEU A 297 7.16 -7.53 3.81
CA LEU A 297 7.01 -7.78 5.24
C LEU A 297 7.86 -8.96 5.73
N CYS A 298 8.58 -9.62 4.84
CA CYS A 298 9.52 -10.69 5.19
C CYS A 298 10.90 -10.12 5.57
N PRO A 299 11.58 -10.70 6.57
CA PRO A 299 12.96 -10.34 6.85
C PRO A 299 13.85 -10.67 5.64
N GLY A 300 14.74 -9.76 5.29
CA GLY A 300 15.74 -10.00 4.26
C GLY A 300 16.80 -10.98 4.75
N ASN A 301 17.12 -12.00 3.93
CA ASN A 301 18.26 -12.89 4.14
C ASN A 301 19.50 -12.25 3.50
N ASN A 302 20.14 -11.36 4.24
CA ASN A 302 21.41 -10.76 3.82
C ASN A 302 22.52 -11.31 4.72
N GLU A 303 22.90 -12.55 4.45
CA GLU A 303 23.93 -13.28 5.20
C GLU A 303 25.04 -13.69 4.24
N SER A 304 26.29 -13.51 4.64
CA SER A 304 27.46 -13.92 3.88
C SER A 304 28.49 -14.48 4.85
N ALA A 305 28.96 -15.71 4.59
CA ALA A 305 29.92 -16.42 5.42
C ALA A 305 29.52 -16.47 6.91
N GLY A 306 28.23 -16.79 7.19
CA GLY A 306 27.71 -16.89 8.58
C GLY A 306 27.50 -15.55 9.28
N LYS A 307 27.85 -14.42 8.65
CA LYS A 307 27.66 -13.08 9.22
C LYS A 307 26.43 -12.40 8.61
N ARG A 308 25.48 -12.04 9.46
CA ARG A 308 24.26 -11.33 9.08
C ARG A 308 24.57 -9.86 8.80
N LYS A 309 24.52 -9.45 7.52
CA LYS A 309 24.83 -8.07 7.09
C LYS A 309 23.68 -7.08 7.33
N SER A 310 22.43 -7.53 7.30
CA SER A 310 21.27 -6.67 7.51
C SER A 310 20.10 -7.44 8.13
N THR A 311 19.33 -6.74 8.98
CA THR A 311 18.04 -7.22 9.53
C THR A 311 16.84 -6.49 8.92
N SER A 312 17.06 -5.70 7.86
CA SER A 312 16.00 -4.99 7.17
C SER A 312 15.05 -5.97 6.47
N VAL A 313 13.80 -5.58 6.34
CA VAL A 313 12.83 -6.32 5.53
C VAL A 313 13.11 -6.13 4.05
N THR A 314 12.67 -7.09 3.23
CA THR A 314 12.75 -7.00 1.77
C THR A 314 12.02 -5.76 1.24
N LYS A 315 12.44 -5.26 0.07
CA LYS A 315 11.67 -4.27 -0.67
C LYS A 315 10.42 -4.96 -1.22
N GLY A 316 9.28 -4.29 -1.14
CA GLY A 316 7.99 -4.79 -1.63
C GLY A 316 7.03 -3.64 -1.83
N ASN A 317 5.73 -3.93 -1.91
CA ASN A 317 4.71 -2.90 -2.12
C ASN A 317 4.61 -1.96 -0.89
N PRO A 318 4.98 -0.67 -1.03
CA PRO A 318 5.00 0.26 0.09
C PRO A 318 3.59 0.66 0.56
N TYR A 319 2.59 0.60 -0.32
CA TYR A 319 1.23 1.02 -0.01
C TYR A 319 0.56 0.05 0.97
N ILE A 320 0.55 -1.25 0.63
CA ILE A 320 -0.01 -2.27 1.54
C ILE A 320 0.78 -2.37 2.84
N LYS A 321 2.11 -2.26 2.78
CA LYS A 321 2.95 -2.28 3.98
C LYS A 321 2.65 -1.14 4.93
N SER A 322 2.57 0.10 4.43
CA SER A 322 2.23 1.28 5.22
C SER A 322 0.88 1.12 5.88
N MET A 323 -0.14 0.73 5.10
CA MET A 323 -1.50 0.53 5.58
C MET A 323 -1.60 -0.53 6.67
N LEU A 324 -1.00 -1.70 6.44
CA LEU A 324 -1.01 -2.76 7.46
C LEU A 324 -0.28 -2.35 8.75
N CYS A 325 0.75 -1.51 8.66
CA CYS A 325 1.39 -0.94 9.83
C CYS A 325 0.48 0.06 10.56
N GLU A 326 -0.27 0.90 9.84
CA GLU A 326 -1.26 1.83 10.40
C GLU A 326 -2.38 1.06 11.11
N ILE A 327 -2.97 0.06 10.47
CA ILE A 327 -3.98 -0.83 11.06
C ILE A 327 -3.42 -1.54 12.30
N ALA A 328 -2.20 -2.05 12.21
CA ALA A 328 -1.54 -2.72 13.32
C ALA A 328 -1.42 -1.78 14.54
N TRP A 329 -1.09 -0.50 14.37
CA TRP A 329 -1.07 0.48 15.43
C TRP A 329 -2.45 0.66 16.08
N VAL A 330 -3.53 0.76 15.30
CA VAL A 330 -4.90 0.87 15.80
C VAL A 330 -5.26 -0.33 16.67
N ILE A 331 -4.97 -1.56 16.18
CA ILE A 331 -5.27 -2.80 16.91
C ILE A 331 -4.50 -2.87 18.25
N THR A 332 -3.26 -2.39 18.31
CA THR A 332 -2.46 -2.41 19.56
C THR A 332 -3.07 -1.55 20.68
N GLY A 333 -3.90 -0.58 20.36
CA GLY A 333 -4.63 0.26 21.31
C GLY A 333 -5.73 -0.48 22.08
N LYS A 334 -6.35 -1.51 21.48
CA LYS A 334 -7.37 -2.33 22.13
C LYS A 334 -6.69 -3.40 23.00
N ARG A 335 -6.63 -3.15 24.28
CA ARG A 335 -6.11 -4.15 25.25
C ARG A 335 -7.06 -5.35 25.36
N ASN A 336 -6.58 -6.44 25.93
CA ASN A 336 -7.34 -7.68 26.17
C ASN A 336 -7.78 -8.44 24.90
N THR A 337 -7.13 -8.23 23.77
CA THR A 337 -7.27 -9.05 22.57
C THR A 337 -6.02 -9.90 22.35
N TYR A 338 -6.18 -11.05 21.72
CA TYR A 338 -5.05 -11.93 21.37
C TYR A 338 -4.01 -11.20 20.50
N LEU A 339 -4.49 -10.45 19.50
CA LEU A 339 -3.62 -9.73 18.57
C LEU A 339 -2.80 -8.64 19.29
N SER A 340 -3.43 -7.87 20.18
CA SER A 340 -2.73 -6.87 20.98
C SER A 340 -1.72 -7.51 21.93
N ALA A 341 -2.10 -8.55 22.66
CA ALA A 341 -1.20 -9.28 23.55
C ALA A 341 0.02 -9.85 22.82
N TRP A 342 -0.19 -10.37 21.60
CA TRP A 342 0.90 -10.87 20.75
C TRP A 342 1.90 -9.74 20.38
N TYR A 343 1.41 -8.56 20.01
CA TYR A 343 2.25 -7.40 19.72
C TYR A 343 3.09 -6.99 20.92
N TRP A 344 2.47 -6.81 22.09
CA TRP A 344 3.17 -6.35 23.30
C TRP A 344 4.28 -7.31 23.72
N ARG A 345 4.04 -8.62 23.61
CA ARG A 345 5.07 -9.66 23.86
C ARG A 345 6.27 -9.53 22.92
N ILE A 346 6.06 -9.26 21.63
CA ILE A 346 7.15 -9.09 20.66
C ILE A 346 7.87 -7.76 20.89
N LYS A 347 7.12 -6.70 21.23
CA LYS A 347 7.68 -5.38 21.51
C LYS A 347 8.70 -5.41 22.66
N GLN A 348 8.40 -6.14 23.74
CA GLN A 348 9.33 -6.31 24.88
C GLN A 348 10.67 -6.93 24.43
N LYS A 349 10.65 -7.87 23.49
CA LYS A 349 11.86 -8.58 23.05
C LYS A 349 12.63 -7.88 21.92
N LYS A 350 11.94 -7.19 21.01
CA LYS A 350 12.52 -6.71 19.74
C LYS A 350 12.35 -5.22 19.48
N GLY A 351 11.70 -4.50 20.38
CA GLY A 351 11.37 -3.09 20.25
C GLY A 351 10.18 -2.80 19.32
N ALA A 352 9.61 -1.58 19.42
CA ALA A 352 8.36 -1.19 18.79
C ALA A 352 8.40 -1.28 17.25
N LYS A 353 9.45 -0.74 16.61
CA LYS A 353 9.56 -0.71 15.14
C LYS A 353 9.58 -2.12 14.50
N LYS A 354 10.29 -3.07 15.13
CA LYS A 354 10.32 -4.44 14.63
C LYS A 354 9.02 -5.18 14.95
N ALA A 355 8.42 -4.93 16.11
CA ALA A 355 7.18 -5.54 16.53
C ALA A 355 6.01 -5.17 15.62
N ILE A 356 5.88 -3.88 15.21
CA ILE A 356 4.79 -3.42 14.35
C ILE A 356 4.87 -4.04 12.94
N VAL A 357 6.07 -4.16 12.37
CA VAL A 357 6.25 -4.82 11.06
C VAL A 357 5.95 -6.32 11.14
N ALA A 358 6.37 -6.99 12.23
CA ALA A 358 6.05 -8.38 12.46
C ALA A 358 4.54 -8.60 12.65
N PHE A 359 3.85 -7.64 13.28
CA PHE A 359 2.41 -7.66 13.46
C PHE A 359 1.67 -7.41 12.12
N ALA A 360 2.12 -6.44 11.32
CA ALA A 360 1.61 -6.22 9.97
C ALA A 360 1.72 -7.49 9.10
N ARG A 361 2.84 -8.22 9.19
CA ARG A 361 2.98 -9.54 8.54
C ARG A 361 1.94 -10.54 9.04
N LYS A 362 1.77 -10.66 10.36
CA LYS A 362 0.77 -11.55 10.95
C LYS A 362 -0.64 -11.21 10.48
N LEU A 363 -0.96 -9.91 10.44
CA LEU A 363 -2.25 -9.43 9.95
C LEU A 363 -2.48 -9.80 8.49
N LEU A 364 -1.45 -9.64 7.62
CA LEU A 364 -1.56 -10.04 6.21
C LEU A 364 -1.78 -11.55 6.04
N VAL A 365 -1.17 -12.39 6.87
CA VAL A 365 -1.42 -13.84 6.86
C VAL A 365 -2.87 -14.15 7.23
N ILE A 366 -3.43 -13.45 8.22
CA ILE A 366 -4.84 -13.60 8.60
C ILE A 366 -5.75 -13.18 7.44
N ILE A 367 -5.52 -12.00 6.86
CA ILE A 367 -6.29 -11.47 5.72
C ILE A 367 -6.24 -12.45 4.54
N TYR A 368 -5.06 -12.94 4.17
CA TYR A 368 -4.89 -13.95 3.12
C TYR A 368 -5.74 -15.19 3.37
N THR A 369 -5.71 -15.71 4.60
CA THR A 369 -6.47 -16.92 4.97
C THR A 369 -7.97 -16.67 4.89
N MET A 370 -8.43 -15.53 5.41
CA MET A 370 -9.85 -15.16 5.39
C MET A 370 -10.37 -14.99 3.97
N LEU A 371 -9.68 -14.24 3.11
CA LEU A 371 -10.07 -14.05 1.71
C LEU A 371 -10.04 -15.37 0.92
N LYS A 372 -9.06 -16.24 1.19
CA LYS A 372 -8.94 -17.56 0.54
C LYS A 372 -10.06 -18.52 0.94
N GLN A 373 -10.52 -18.47 2.19
CA GLN A 373 -11.53 -19.36 2.74
C GLN A 373 -12.95 -18.78 2.71
N GLY A 374 -13.10 -17.49 2.46
CA GLY A 374 -14.39 -16.82 2.52
C GLY A 374 -14.96 -16.67 3.93
N THR A 375 -14.11 -16.60 4.98
CA THR A 375 -14.54 -16.62 6.39
C THR A 375 -14.39 -15.25 7.05
N LEU A 376 -15.20 -15.00 8.08
CA LEU A 376 -15.02 -13.87 8.99
C LEU A 376 -13.86 -14.12 9.96
N PHE A 377 -13.33 -13.02 10.54
CA PHE A 377 -12.33 -13.14 11.59
C PHE A 377 -12.97 -13.62 12.89
N ASP A 378 -12.46 -14.73 13.39
CA ASP A 378 -12.86 -15.29 14.69
C ASP A 378 -11.63 -15.32 15.61
N GLU A 379 -11.68 -14.53 16.69
CA GLU A 379 -10.62 -14.48 17.68
C GLU A 379 -10.63 -15.72 18.60
N SER A 380 -11.73 -16.47 18.68
CA SER A 380 -11.86 -17.67 19.51
C SER A 380 -10.89 -18.77 19.10
N CYS A 381 -10.53 -18.86 17.82
CA CYS A 381 -9.51 -19.80 17.32
C CYS A 381 -8.13 -19.62 17.98
N PHE A 382 -7.88 -18.46 18.59
CA PHE A 382 -6.65 -18.18 19.33
C PHE A 382 -6.77 -18.39 20.84
N GLU A 383 -7.96 -18.64 21.39
CA GLU A 383 -8.16 -18.80 22.84
C GLU A 383 -7.39 -19.98 23.41
N THR A 384 -7.38 -21.11 22.74
CA THR A 384 -6.60 -22.29 23.15
C THR A 384 -5.10 -21.96 23.24
N ARG A 385 -4.60 -21.20 22.27
CA ARG A 385 -3.22 -20.73 22.25
C ARG A 385 -2.94 -19.72 23.35
N ARG A 386 -3.90 -18.85 23.64
CA ARG A 386 -3.83 -17.86 24.71
C ARG A 386 -3.77 -18.56 26.07
N LYS A 387 -4.71 -19.46 26.35
CA LYS A 387 -4.72 -20.27 27.59
C LYS A 387 -3.40 -21.02 27.80
N HIS A 388 -2.88 -21.65 26.74
CA HIS A 388 -1.59 -22.36 26.82
C HIS A 388 -0.39 -21.40 27.09
N CYS A 389 -0.39 -20.21 26.50
CA CYS A 389 0.65 -19.19 26.77
C CYS A 389 0.56 -18.66 28.20
N GLU A 390 -0.65 -18.42 28.72
CA GLU A 390 -0.90 -17.98 30.09
C GLU A 390 -0.46 -19.03 31.11
N GLN A 391 -0.80 -20.32 30.87
CA GLN A 391 -0.34 -21.43 31.71
C GLN A 391 1.19 -21.56 31.74
N LYS A 392 1.87 -21.44 30.58
CA LYS A 392 3.34 -21.47 30.54
C LYS A 392 3.95 -20.28 31.30
N GLN A 393 3.34 -19.11 31.22
CA GLN A 393 3.82 -17.92 31.92
C GLN A 393 3.62 -18.07 33.43
N LEU A 394 2.46 -18.58 33.85
CA LEU A 394 2.17 -18.86 35.25
C LEU A 394 3.16 -19.92 35.82
N SER A 395 3.37 -21.03 35.13
CA SER A 395 4.35 -22.04 35.52
C SER A 395 5.78 -21.50 35.64
N ARG A 396 6.14 -20.50 34.80
CA ARG A 396 7.43 -19.85 34.92
C ARG A 396 7.52 -18.99 36.19
N TYR A 397 6.48 -18.20 36.48
CA TYR A 397 6.45 -17.39 37.71
C TYR A 397 6.46 -18.25 38.96
N ILE A 398 5.72 -19.33 39.00
CA ILE A 398 5.73 -20.30 40.10
C ILE A 398 7.15 -20.82 40.33
N ARG A 399 7.83 -21.33 39.28
CA ARG A 399 9.22 -21.80 39.38
C ARG A 399 10.21 -20.73 39.84
N GLU A 400 9.97 -19.46 39.48
CA GLU A 400 10.83 -18.36 39.89
C GLU A 400 10.63 -18.05 41.38
N LEU A 401 9.40 -18.06 41.87
CA LEU A 401 9.06 -17.91 43.28
C LEU A 401 9.60 -19.09 44.13
N GLU A 402 9.42 -20.32 43.65
CA GLU A 402 9.97 -21.52 44.32
C GLU A 402 11.49 -21.46 44.46
N LYS A 403 12.21 -20.95 43.46
CA LYS A 403 13.68 -20.73 43.55
C LYS A 403 14.08 -19.76 44.65
N HIS A 404 13.18 -18.83 44.97
CA HIS A 404 13.39 -17.86 46.06
C HIS A 404 12.83 -18.31 47.43
N GLY A 405 12.41 -19.60 47.52
CA GLY A 405 11.95 -20.18 48.77
C GLY A 405 10.46 -19.94 49.11
N TYR A 406 9.67 -19.43 48.15
CA TYR A 406 8.22 -19.28 48.31
C TYR A 406 7.47 -20.50 47.87
N HIS A 407 6.52 -20.96 48.68
CA HIS A 407 5.57 -22.00 48.28
C HIS A 407 4.32 -21.35 47.71
N VAL A 408 3.92 -21.72 46.48
CA VAL A 408 2.77 -21.16 45.78
C VAL A 408 1.67 -22.19 45.71
N GLU A 409 0.56 -21.96 46.44
CA GLU A 409 -0.65 -22.76 46.38
C GLU A 409 -1.75 -22.03 45.61
N ALA A 410 -2.50 -22.78 44.76
CA ALA A 410 -3.67 -22.24 44.10
C ALA A 410 -4.81 -22.10 45.14
N GLN A 411 -5.34 -20.90 45.33
CA GLN A 411 -6.59 -20.73 46.05
C GLN A 411 -7.73 -21.34 45.25
N SER A 412 -8.44 -22.31 45.83
CA SER A 412 -9.60 -23.00 45.27
C SER A 412 -10.78 -22.07 45.07
#